data_421b0cead8b993935c5589af66582b62
#
_entry.id   421b0cead8b993935c5589af66582b62
#
_cell.length_a   1.000
_cell.length_b   1.000
_cell.length_c   1.000
_cell.angle_alpha   90.00
_cell.angle_beta   90.00
_cell.angle_gamma   90.00
#
_symmetry.space_group_name_H-M   'P 1'
#
loop_
_entity.id
_entity.type
_entity.pdbx_description
1 polymer ?
#
loop_
_entity_poly.entity_id
_entity_poly.type
_entity_poly.pdbx_seq_one_letter_code
_entity_poly.pdbx_strand_id
1 'polypeptide(L)'
;MRKGFPAFEWWADPPQEVLVRMYVFNVTNYDEFMNGSQTKIHLQEVGPYIFREKIEHKDIRLNENGTLTYTTKRRAVFEPDLNTLSLNASLNVPNLALLGMTSYLSGASFFVKFAFNLVVRKMDMQPLVKISVYDYLWNNSNSLLTFASKMVPNMIPVDNLGVLHMIYRTYEDEVTVFIGPNNTKRFFTMDMYNGKNRFGYWSNMTCDSVKLATEGVLYHQEVSKEDKLHFFRKNLCRVTPLYFANETVNLGMSTYRYVLPLDTFHRPKDGSHDCYTLPGDKPHPDGLSEISPCFYDFPMVASLPHFLAVDPAVRNQVDGMQPDEEKHSGYVTIEPNTGLPLESKAGMQCNLVVKNVDGYSPVKSFSNTYIPIFWLQLHQVGIPQYLVSMMYFVVVVLPNVQGVVSALLVVLGTSLLAIGVFRFQRKATKAVYSYISLDTVPSSI
;
A
#
# COMPACT_ATOMS: atom_id res chain seq x y z
N MET A 1 -21.42 -5.61 -5.46
CA MET A 1 -21.55 -4.72 -4.30
C MET A 1 -22.95 -4.11 -4.28
N ARG A 2 -23.69 -4.28 -3.18
CA ARG A 2 -25.04 -3.73 -3.03
C ARG A 2 -25.22 -3.27 -1.59
N LYS A 3 -25.71 -2.04 -1.41
CA LYS A 3 -25.97 -1.44 -0.09
C LYS A 3 -26.94 -2.31 0.72
N GLY A 4 -26.68 -2.50 2.01
CA GLY A 4 -27.46 -3.36 2.90
C GLY A 4 -27.06 -4.85 2.86
N PHE A 5 -26.03 -5.22 2.09
CA PHE A 5 -25.44 -6.56 2.13
C PHE A 5 -24.11 -6.55 2.90
N PRO A 6 -23.78 -7.63 3.63
CA PRO A 6 -22.58 -7.67 4.47
C PRO A 6 -21.28 -7.27 3.76
N ALA A 7 -21.07 -7.70 2.51
CA ALA A 7 -19.88 -7.38 1.74
C ALA A 7 -19.72 -5.87 1.46
N PHE A 8 -20.84 -5.14 1.31
CA PHE A 8 -20.81 -3.69 1.13
C PHE A 8 -20.50 -3.00 2.46
N GLU A 9 -21.18 -3.39 3.55
CA GLU A 9 -21.03 -2.77 4.86
C GLU A 9 -19.60 -2.96 5.40
N TRP A 10 -19.03 -4.16 5.22
CA TRP A 10 -17.62 -4.42 5.61
C TRP A 10 -16.60 -3.68 4.76
N TRP A 11 -16.91 -3.42 3.50
CA TRP A 11 -16.04 -2.59 2.70
C TRP A 11 -16.18 -1.11 3.07
N ALA A 12 -17.39 -0.63 3.37
CA ALA A 12 -17.66 0.77 3.73
C ALA A 12 -16.98 1.16 5.06
N ASP A 13 -16.96 0.24 6.03
CA ASP A 13 -16.26 0.35 7.31
C ASP A 13 -15.48 -0.95 7.55
N PRO A 14 -14.25 -1.07 7.02
CA PRO A 14 -13.49 -2.32 7.06
C PRO A 14 -13.20 -2.76 8.49
N PRO A 15 -13.61 -3.99 8.88
CA PRO A 15 -13.40 -4.51 10.23
C PRO A 15 -11.98 -5.07 10.43
N GLN A 16 -11.14 -5.01 9.42
CA GLN A 16 -9.77 -5.51 9.47
C GLN A 16 -8.91 -4.65 10.37
N GLU A 17 -8.06 -5.30 11.15
CA GLU A 17 -7.10 -4.61 11.99
C GLU A 17 -5.79 -4.38 11.24
N VAL A 18 -5.49 -3.12 10.97
CA VAL A 18 -4.22 -2.70 10.37
C VAL A 18 -3.44 -1.90 11.41
N LEU A 19 -2.28 -2.40 11.80
CA LEU A 19 -1.36 -1.70 12.67
C LEU A 19 -0.31 -0.95 11.85
N VAL A 20 -0.08 0.29 12.23
CA VAL A 20 1.01 1.14 11.74
C VAL A 20 2.09 1.16 12.80
N ARG A 21 3.20 0.51 12.55
CA ARG A 21 4.37 0.53 13.43
C ARG A 21 5.34 1.58 12.90
N MET A 22 5.57 2.62 13.71
CA MET A 22 6.47 3.72 13.37
C MET A 22 7.80 3.55 14.09
N TYR A 23 8.89 3.69 13.34
CA TYR A 23 10.25 3.68 13.84
C TYR A 23 10.93 4.98 13.42
N VAL A 24 11.44 5.72 14.40
CA VAL A 24 12.12 7.00 14.19
C VAL A 24 13.62 6.81 14.35
N PHE A 25 14.40 7.48 13.53
CA PHE A 25 15.86 7.45 13.65
C PHE A 25 16.36 8.57 14.56
N ASN A 26 16.93 8.18 15.72
CA ASN A 26 17.57 9.07 16.67
C ASN A 26 19.05 9.24 16.33
N VAL A 27 19.54 10.47 16.29
CA VAL A 27 20.96 10.78 16.10
C VAL A 27 21.68 10.64 17.44
N THR A 28 22.61 9.71 17.55
CA THR A 28 23.30 9.37 18.82
C THR A 28 24.60 10.11 19.03
N ASN A 29 25.24 10.59 17.96
CA ASN A 29 26.49 11.36 17.98
C ASN A 29 26.27 12.84 17.70
N TYR A 30 25.25 13.44 18.33
CA TYR A 30 24.86 14.84 18.09
C TYR A 30 26.02 15.84 18.27
N ASP A 31 26.71 15.78 19.40
CA ASP A 31 27.77 16.71 19.73
C ASP A 31 29.02 16.56 18.85
N GLU A 32 29.40 15.29 18.56
CA GLU A 32 30.56 14.96 17.74
C GLU A 32 30.33 15.35 16.26
N PHE A 33 29.10 15.17 15.76
CA PHE A 33 28.75 15.59 14.42
C PHE A 33 28.67 17.11 14.29
N MET A 34 28.06 17.80 15.28
CA MET A 34 27.88 19.23 15.25
C MET A 34 29.20 19.98 15.41
N ASN A 35 30.17 19.48 16.19
CA ASN A 35 31.49 20.08 16.35
C ASN A 35 32.50 19.67 15.24
N GLY A 36 32.07 18.77 14.32
CA GLY A 36 32.85 18.33 13.16
C GLY A 36 33.92 17.26 13.48
N SER A 37 33.94 16.71 14.69
CA SER A 37 34.87 15.60 15.03
C SER A 37 34.47 14.29 14.35
N GLN A 38 33.18 14.14 13.97
CA GLN A 38 32.66 13.08 13.13
C GLN A 38 31.97 13.65 11.89
N THR A 39 32.15 12.97 10.75
CA THR A 39 31.65 13.44 9.45
C THR A 39 30.35 12.75 9.03
N LYS A 40 29.94 11.70 9.73
CA LYS A 40 28.68 10.96 9.50
C LYS A 40 27.79 11.01 10.73
N ILE A 41 26.48 11.06 10.50
CA ILE A 41 25.52 10.88 11.59
C ILE A 41 25.39 9.37 11.90
N HIS A 42 25.32 9.06 13.20
CA HIS A 42 25.04 7.73 13.70
C HIS A 42 23.57 7.66 14.09
N LEU A 43 22.83 6.77 13.45
CA LEU A 43 21.39 6.63 13.60
C LEU A 43 21.07 5.37 14.43
N GLN A 44 20.22 5.54 15.43
CA GLN A 44 19.62 4.47 16.20
C GLN A 44 18.13 4.40 15.91
N GLU A 45 17.65 3.22 15.50
CA GLU A 45 16.22 2.97 15.38
C GLU A 45 15.56 2.99 16.76
N VAL A 46 14.51 3.79 16.92
CA VAL A 46 13.67 3.88 18.12
C VAL A 46 12.22 3.62 17.74
N GLY A 47 11.64 2.57 18.30
CA GLY A 47 10.29 2.10 17.98
C GLY A 47 10.08 0.64 18.38
N PRO A 48 8.95 0.02 18.03
CA PRO A 48 7.83 0.64 17.32
C PRO A 48 6.96 1.53 18.21
N TYR A 49 6.51 2.64 17.64
CA TYR A 49 5.33 3.36 18.14
C TYR A 49 4.13 2.87 17.34
N ILE A 50 3.16 2.25 18.02
CA ILE A 50 2.08 1.48 17.37
C ILE A 50 0.80 2.31 17.35
N PHE A 51 0.24 2.44 16.15
CA PHE A 51 -1.05 3.06 15.90
C PHE A 51 -1.95 2.07 15.18
N ARG A 52 -3.26 2.17 15.38
CA ARG A 52 -4.27 1.47 14.59
C ARG A 52 -4.72 2.38 13.44
N GLU A 53 -4.58 1.93 12.21
CA GLU A 53 -5.15 2.63 11.06
C GLU A 53 -6.65 2.32 10.99
N LYS A 54 -7.48 3.36 11.04
CA LYS A 54 -8.91 3.28 10.79
C LYS A 54 -9.21 3.86 9.42
N ILE A 55 -9.93 3.09 8.63
CA ILE A 55 -10.37 3.45 7.27
C ILE A 55 -11.88 3.59 7.31
N GLU A 56 -12.41 4.64 6.69
CA GLU A 56 -13.83 4.89 6.54
C GLU A 56 -14.09 5.38 5.11
N HIS A 57 -14.99 4.73 4.37
CA HIS A 57 -15.38 5.19 3.05
C HIS A 57 -16.63 6.06 3.15
N LYS A 58 -16.53 7.28 2.62
CA LYS A 58 -17.57 8.32 2.65
C LYS A 58 -18.06 8.66 1.26
N ASP A 59 -19.17 9.39 1.18
CA ASP A 59 -19.73 9.92 -0.05
C ASP A 59 -19.93 8.86 -1.14
N ILE A 60 -20.34 7.65 -0.70
CA ILE A 60 -20.43 6.45 -1.53
C ILE A 60 -21.56 6.60 -2.56
N ARG A 61 -21.21 6.51 -3.84
CA ARG A 61 -22.12 6.59 -4.98
C ARG A 61 -21.96 5.39 -5.89
N LEU A 62 -23.05 4.68 -6.13
CA LEU A 62 -23.13 3.61 -7.14
C LEU A 62 -23.48 4.26 -8.48
N ASN A 63 -22.62 4.10 -9.48
CA ASN A 63 -22.79 4.72 -10.78
C ASN A 63 -23.48 3.74 -11.77
N GLU A 64 -24.24 4.27 -12.74
CA GLU A 64 -24.98 3.47 -13.73
C GLU A 64 -24.07 2.64 -14.64
N ASN A 65 -22.82 3.06 -14.83
CA ASN A 65 -21.81 2.37 -15.64
C ASN A 65 -21.12 1.18 -14.95
N GLY A 66 -21.62 0.72 -13.80
CA GLY A 66 -21.04 -0.39 -13.05
C GLY A 66 -19.76 -0.03 -12.30
N THR A 67 -19.61 1.22 -11.91
CA THR A 67 -18.53 1.70 -11.04
C THR A 67 -19.08 2.19 -9.70
N LEU A 68 -18.19 2.36 -8.73
CA LEU A 68 -18.44 2.86 -7.39
C LEU A 68 -17.48 4.01 -7.11
N THR A 69 -18.02 5.17 -6.74
CA THR A 69 -17.22 6.35 -6.35
C THR A 69 -17.34 6.59 -4.85
N TYR A 70 -16.23 6.89 -4.20
CA TYR A 70 -16.16 7.14 -2.77
C TYR A 70 -14.96 8.00 -2.40
N THR A 71 -14.98 8.56 -1.20
CA THR A 71 -13.84 9.24 -0.57
C THR A 71 -13.31 8.37 0.56
N THR A 72 -12.01 8.09 0.57
CA THR A 72 -11.37 7.32 1.65
C THR A 72 -10.86 8.26 2.73
N LYS A 73 -11.35 8.10 3.95
CA LYS A 73 -10.80 8.77 5.13
C LYS A 73 -9.97 7.79 5.96
N ARG A 74 -8.70 8.15 6.21
CA ARG A 74 -7.79 7.34 7.01
C ARG A 74 -7.34 8.11 8.25
N ARG A 75 -7.23 7.41 9.37
CA ARG A 75 -6.76 7.97 10.65
C ARG A 75 -5.85 6.98 11.34
N ALA A 76 -4.76 7.47 11.94
CA ALA A 76 -3.94 6.67 12.86
C ALA A 76 -4.35 7.00 14.31
N VAL A 77 -4.75 6.00 15.05
CA VAL A 77 -5.14 6.10 16.47
C VAL A 77 -4.07 5.40 17.29
N PHE A 78 -3.49 6.12 18.26
CA PHE A 78 -2.49 5.54 19.15
C PHE A 78 -3.08 4.43 20.00
N GLU A 79 -2.37 3.31 20.14
CA GLU A 79 -2.79 2.12 20.90
C GLU A 79 -1.93 1.98 22.17
N PRO A 80 -2.35 2.57 23.31
CA PRO A 80 -1.54 2.58 24.54
C PRO A 80 -1.14 1.19 25.02
N ASP A 81 -2.04 0.21 24.92
CA ASP A 81 -1.84 -1.16 25.41
C ASP A 81 -0.80 -1.95 24.60
N LEU A 82 -0.52 -1.52 23.36
CA LEU A 82 0.49 -2.15 22.48
C LEU A 82 1.84 -1.41 22.52
N ASN A 83 1.91 -0.27 23.23
CA ASN A 83 3.10 0.56 23.28
C ASN A 83 3.84 0.42 24.60
N THR A 84 5.13 0.12 24.53
CA THR A 84 6.04 0.15 25.68
C THR A 84 6.83 1.47 25.77
N LEU A 85 6.88 2.23 24.68
CA LEU A 85 7.59 3.49 24.57
C LEU A 85 6.65 4.69 24.71
N SER A 86 7.12 5.74 25.37
CA SER A 86 6.35 6.96 25.57
C SER A 86 6.53 7.91 24.39
N LEU A 87 5.43 8.48 23.89
CA LEU A 87 5.44 9.55 22.90
C LEU A 87 6.10 10.85 23.44
N ASN A 88 6.22 11.01 24.76
CA ASN A 88 6.88 12.15 25.38
C ASN A 88 8.41 11.99 25.45
N ALA A 89 8.96 10.83 25.06
CA ALA A 89 10.40 10.65 24.95
C ALA A 89 10.98 11.63 23.94
N SER A 90 12.15 12.21 24.27
CA SER A 90 12.85 13.17 23.38
C SER A 90 13.90 12.44 22.55
N LEU A 91 13.98 12.77 21.28
CA LEU A 91 14.97 12.28 20.32
C LEU A 91 15.72 13.45 19.68
N ASN A 92 16.96 13.22 19.30
CA ASN A 92 17.72 14.12 18.44
C ASN A 92 17.44 13.73 16.98
N VAL A 93 16.86 14.64 16.22
CA VAL A 93 16.41 14.36 14.84
C VAL A 93 16.83 15.47 13.90
N PRO A 94 16.89 15.21 12.58
CA PRO A 94 17.09 16.26 11.58
C PRO A 94 16.00 17.32 11.66
N ASN A 95 16.39 18.60 11.60
CA ASN A 95 15.47 19.72 11.50
C ASN A 95 14.87 19.76 10.08
N LEU A 96 13.72 19.13 9.89
CA LEU A 96 13.09 18.96 8.59
C LEU A 96 12.83 20.30 7.89
N ALA A 97 12.40 21.33 8.63
CA ALA A 97 12.14 22.63 8.06
C ALA A 97 13.42 23.28 7.52
N LEU A 98 14.49 23.30 8.31
CA LEU A 98 15.76 23.92 7.89
C LEU A 98 16.41 23.16 6.74
N LEU A 99 16.59 21.85 6.88
CA LEU A 99 17.27 21.01 5.88
C LEU A 99 16.45 20.91 4.59
N GLY A 100 15.11 20.79 4.68
CA GLY A 100 14.24 20.73 3.52
C GLY A 100 14.24 22.06 2.75
N MET A 101 14.10 23.19 3.44
CA MET A 101 14.12 24.51 2.78
C MET A 101 15.48 24.82 2.15
N THR A 102 16.59 24.50 2.82
CA THR A 102 17.93 24.72 2.24
C THR A 102 18.15 23.84 1.02
N SER A 103 17.69 22.59 1.06
CA SER A 103 17.73 21.68 -0.09
C SER A 103 16.90 22.22 -1.26
N TYR A 104 15.67 22.67 -0.99
CA TYR A 104 14.80 23.30 -1.99
C TYR A 104 15.44 24.52 -2.64
N LEU A 105 16.08 25.38 -1.82
CA LEU A 105 16.78 26.59 -2.27
C LEU A 105 18.21 26.34 -2.76
N SER A 106 18.65 25.10 -2.93
CA SER A 106 20.03 24.75 -3.34
C SER A 106 20.45 25.40 -4.67
N GLY A 107 19.51 25.49 -5.65
CA GLY A 107 19.71 26.15 -6.94
C GLY A 107 19.43 27.66 -6.95
N ALA A 108 19.05 28.29 -5.81
CA ALA A 108 18.68 29.68 -5.77
C ALA A 108 19.87 30.64 -6.01
N SER A 109 19.57 31.89 -6.39
CA SER A 109 20.59 32.92 -6.59
C SER A 109 21.34 33.24 -5.29
N PHE A 110 22.55 33.82 -5.42
CA PHE A 110 23.36 34.26 -4.27
C PHE A 110 22.58 35.16 -3.29
N PHE A 111 21.79 36.09 -3.79
CA PHE A 111 21.02 37.00 -2.93
C PHE A 111 19.97 36.28 -2.10
N VAL A 112 19.27 35.29 -2.70
CA VAL A 112 18.28 34.49 -1.99
C VAL A 112 18.97 33.64 -0.91
N LYS A 113 20.09 33.00 -1.23
CA LYS A 113 20.91 32.24 -0.26
C LYS A 113 21.39 33.12 0.88
N PHE A 114 21.90 34.31 0.58
CA PHE A 114 22.38 35.27 1.58
C PHE A 114 21.24 35.72 2.51
N ALA A 115 20.09 36.11 1.95
CA ALA A 115 18.92 36.53 2.72
C ALA A 115 18.41 35.41 3.63
N PHE A 116 18.32 34.18 3.11
CA PHE A 116 17.91 33.04 3.89
C PHE A 116 18.87 32.70 5.02
N ASN A 117 20.20 32.77 4.78
CA ASN A 117 21.21 32.62 5.83
C ASN A 117 21.05 33.65 6.96
N LEU A 118 20.70 34.89 6.64
CA LEU A 118 20.44 35.92 7.67
C LEU A 118 19.22 35.57 8.53
N VAL A 119 18.14 35.07 7.91
CA VAL A 119 16.93 34.62 8.62
C VAL A 119 17.26 33.44 9.53
N VAL A 120 17.92 32.40 9.01
CA VAL A 120 18.33 31.21 9.77
C VAL A 120 19.22 31.60 10.98
N ARG A 121 20.19 32.47 10.76
CA ARG A 121 21.06 32.97 11.86
C ARG A 121 20.28 33.77 12.88
N LYS A 122 19.38 34.67 12.45
CA LYS A 122 18.56 35.50 13.37
C LYS A 122 17.63 34.62 14.23
N MET A 123 17.16 33.50 13.69
CA MET A 123 16.27 32.55 14.38
C MET A 123 17.03 31.48 15.17
N ASP A 124 18.37 31.53 15.16
CA ASP A 124 19.25 30.52 15.81
C ASP A 124 18.89 29.08 15.48
N MET A 125 18.62 28.81 14.19
CA MET A 125 18.17 27.51 13.74
C MET A 125 19.33 26.51 13.65
N GLN A 126 19.16 25.35 14.30
CA GLN A 126 20.15 24.27 14.29
C GLN A 126 19.69 23.17 13.33
N PRO A 127 20.62 22.47 12.62
CA PRO A 127 20.28 21.41 11.67
C PRO A 127 19.81 20.10 12.32
N LEU A 128 20.17 19.89 13.58
CA LEU A 128 19.63 18.83 14.44
C LEU A 128 18.90 19.47 15.61
N VAL A 129 17.78 18.88 16.00
CA VAL A 129 16.93 19.37 17.09
C VAL A 129 16.54 18.26 18.04
N LYS A 130 16.43 18.58 19.33
CA LYS A 130 15.86 17.69 20.33
C LYS A 130 14.36 17.97 20.45
N ILE A 131 13.54 16.98 20.13
CA ILE A 131 12.07 17.12 20.08
C ILE A 131 11.42 15.87 20.66
N SER A 132 10.20 16.00 21.21
CA SER A 132 9.42 14.84 21.64
C SER A 132 8.98 14.00 20.42
N VAL A 133 8.80 12.69 20.61
CA VAL A 133 8.28 11.82 19.56
C VAL A 133 6.89 12.27 19.14
N TYR A 134 6.04 12.69 20.07
CA TYR A 134 4.72 13.21 19.75
C TYR A 134 4.79 14.41 18.82
N ASP A 135 5.63 15.40 19.13
CA ASP A 135 5.76 16.59 18.29
C ASP A 135 6.37 16.23 16.93
N TYR A 136 7.37 15.34 16.91
CA TYR A 136 7.97 14.90 15.64
C TYR A 136 6.95 14.21 14.72
N LEU A 137 6.04 13.40 15.28
CA LEU A 137 5.04 12.70 14.51
C LEU A 137 3.82 13.56 14.15
N TRP A 138 3.37 14.44 15.06
CA TRP A 138 2.07 15.12 14.93
C TRP A 138 2.13 16.64 14.87
N ASN A 139 3.11 17.29 15.50
CA ASN A 139 3.13 18.74 15.70
C ASN A 139 4.52 19.34 15.45
N ASN A 140 5.18 18.94 14.38
CA ASN A 140 6.52 19.42 14.04
C ASN A 140 6.46 20.78 13.33
N SER A 141 6.31 21.85 14.11
CA SER A 141 6.30 23.23 13.66
C SER A 141 7.43 24.02 14.35
N ASN A 142 7.98 25.00 13.66
CA ASN A 142 8.99 25.90 14.21
C ASN A 142 8.88 27.32 13.62
N SER A 143 9.61 28.25 14.18
CA SER A 143 9.58 29.67 13.78
C SER A 143 9.92 29.88 12.30
N LEU A 144 10.86 29.12 11.75
CA LEU A 144 11.24 29.19 10.33
C LEU A 144 10.10 28.74 9.42
N LEU A 145 9.48 27.60 9.71
CA LEU A 145 8.36 27.08 8.95
C LEU A 145 7.15 28.01 9.01
N THR A 146 6.81 28.50 10.21
CA THR A 146 5.72 29.46 10.41
C THR A 146 5.97 30.78 9.66
N PHE A 147 7.20 31.25 9.64
CA PHE A 147 7.58 32.44 8.88
C PHE A 147 7.45 32.19 7.38
N ALA A 148 8.01 31.09 6.87
CA ALA A 148 8.02 30.77 5.46
C ALA A 148 6.61 30.51 4.90
N SER A 149 5.75 29.81 5.63
CA SER A 149 4.37 29.55 5.22
C SER A 149 3.52 30.83 5.11
N LYS A 150 3.82 31.86 5.90
CA LYS A 150 3.18 33.18 5.81
C LYS A 150 3.74 34.05 4.68
N MET A 151 5.05 33.96 4.43
CA MET A 151 5.71 34.80 3.42
C MET A 151 5.53 34.28 1.99
N VAL A 152 5.50 32.95 1.82
CA VAL A 152 5.42 32.28 0.51
C VAL A 152 4.42 31.12 0.54
N PRO A 153 3.13 31.37 0.86
CA PRO A 153 2.12 30.30 1.08
C PRO A 153 1.89 29.41 -0.15
N ASN A 154 2.12 29.94 -1.34
CA ASN A 154 2.00 29.14 -2.59
C ASN A 154 3.14 28.12 -2.77
N MET A 155 4.30 28.35 -2.14
CA MET A 155 5.45 27.44 -2.19
C MET A 155 5.51 26.53 -0.98
N ILE A 156 5.09 27.04 0.19
CA ILE A 156 5.09 26.31 1.46
C ILE A 156 3.69 26.39 2.05
N PRO A 157 2.76 25.55 1.57
CA PRO A 157 1.35 25.60 1.99
C PRO A 157 1.10 24.89 3.33
N VAL A 158 2.17 24.48 4.03
CA VAL A 158 2.11 23.77 5.31
C VAL A 158 2.86 24.52 6.39
N ASP A 159 2.33 24.48 7.61
CA ASP A 159 2.91 25.05 8.83
C ASP A 159 3.30 23.99 9.87
N ASN A 160 3.10 22.73 9.52
CA ASN A 160 3.36 21.56 10.34
C ASN A 160 3.95 20.43 9.49
N LEU A 161 5.17 19.99 9.80
CA LEU A 161 5.89 18.89 9.17
C LEU A 161 5.87 17.60 10.04
N GLY A 162 4.89 17.46 10.92
CA GLY A 162 4.69 16.22 11.67
C GLY A 162 4.50 15.06 10.72
N VAL A 163 5.30 14.01 10.88
CA VAL A 163 5.39 12.89 9.93
C VAL A 163 4.03 12.21 9.69
N LEU A 164 3.35 11.81 10.75
CA LEU A 164 2.00 11.21 10.64
C LEU A 164 0.94 12.26 10.28
N HIS A 165 1.11 13.50 10.73
CA HIS A 165 0.24 14.60 10.32
C HIS A 165 0.26 14.74 8.79
N MET A 166 1.43 14.81 8.18
CA MET A 166 1.59 14.91 6.72
C MET A 166 1.02 13.68 5.99
N ILE A 167 1.23 12.49 6.53
CA ILE A 167 0.72 11.25 5.94
C ILE A 167 -0.82 11.20 5.95
N TYR A 168 -1.46 11.57 7.06
CA TYR A 168 -2.91 11.38 7.24
C TYR A 168 -3.76 12.61 6.93
N ARG A 169 -3.19 13.82 6.89
CA ARG A 169 -3.89 15.05 6.51
C ARG A 169 -4.40 15.03 5.07
N THR A 170 -3.70 14.34 4.18
CA THR A 170 -3.92 14.40 2.73
C THR A 170 -4.90 13.35 2.20
N TYR A 171 -5.50 12.51 3.04
CA TYR A 171 -6.45 11.48 2.61
C TYR A 171 -7.89 12.02 2.54
N GLU A 172 -8.21 12.71 1.45
CA GLU A 172 -9.57 13.13 1.08
C GLU A 172 -9.79 12.96 -0.44
N ASP A 173 -9.07 12.01 -1.05
CA ASP A 173 -9.15 11.80 -2.49
C ASP A 173 -10.39 11.00 -2.86
N GLU A 174 -11.05 11.40 -3.94
CA GLU A 174 -12.16 10.68 -4.53
C GLU A 174 -11.62 9.56 -5.44
N VAL A 175 -12.06 8.34 -5.18
CA VAL A 175 -11.68 7.16 -5.95
C VAL A 175 -12.91 6.55 -6.61
N THR A 176 -12.80 6.19 -7.89
CA THR A 176 -13.82 5.43 -8.61
C THR A 176 -13.25 4.07 -8.99
N VAL A 177 -13.94 3.00 -8.62
CA VAL A 177 -13.52 1.60 -8.88
C VAL A 177 -14.59 0.84 -9.65
N PHE A 178 -14.17 -0.19 -10.38
CA PHE A 178 -15.09 -1.11 -11.07
C PHE A 178 -15.73 -2.08 -10.09
N ILE A 179 -17.08 -2.26 -10.18
CA ILE A 179 -17.84 -3.20 -9.36
C ILE A 179 -18.81 -4.07 -10.19
N GLY A 180 -18.82 -3.91 -11.50
CA GLY A 180 -19.76 -4.61 -12.39
C GLY A 180 -19.49 -6.11 -12.48
N PRO A 181 -20.56 -6.93 -12.69
CA PRO A 181 -20.46 -8.40 -12.69
C PRO A 181 -19.75 -8.98 -13.92
N ASN A 182 -19.54 -8.19 -14.96
CA ASN A 182 -19.06 -8.67 -16.25
C ASN A 182 -17.52 -8.65 -16.39
N ASN A 183 -16.79 -8.29 -15.33
CA ASN A 183 -15.33 -8.19 -15.42
C ASN A 183 -14.66 -8.45 -14.06
N THR A 184 -14.57 -9.71 -13.68
CA THR A 184 -13.96 -10.16 -12.41
C THR A 184 -12.50 -9.70 -12.26
N LYS A 185 -11.74 -9.66 -13.38
CA LYS A 185 -10.32 -9.20 -13.43
C LYS A 185 -10.15 -7.69 -13.26
N ARG A 186 -11.23 -6.90 -13.35
CA ARG A 186 -11.21 -5.45 -13.09
C ARG A 186 -11.92 -5.08 -11.78
N PHE A 187 -12.51 -6.04 -11.11
CA PHE A 187 -13.25 -5.82 -9.89
C PHE A 187 -12.35 -5.13 -8.84
N PHE A 188 -12.81 -4.04 -8.26
CA PHE A 188 -12.08 -3.17 -7.33
C PHE A 188 -10.77 -2.57 -7.85
N THR A 189 -10.49 -2.61 -9.14
CA THR A 189 -9.43 -1.78 -9.72
C THR A 189 -9.94 -0.37 -10.00
N MET A 190 -9.07 0.62 -9.94
CA MET A 190 -9.41 2.01 -10.16
C MET A 190 -9.79 2.29 -11.61
N ASP A 191 -10.85 3.06 -11.80
CA ASP A 191 -11.24 3.69 -13.06
C ASP A 191 -10.80 5.15 -13.09
N MET A 192 -11.05 5.88 -11.97
CA MET A 192 -10.67 7.29 -11.83
C MET A 192 -10.12 7.59 -10.43
N TYR A 193 -9.26 8.61 -10.39
CA TYR A 193 -8.74 9.22 -9.18
C TYR A 193 -8.93 10.74 -9.29
N ASN A 194 -9.68 11.34 -8.35
CA ASN A 194 -10.09 12.73 -8.39
C ASN A 194 -10.70 13.13 -9.75
N GLY A 195 -11.58 12.28 -10.29
CA GLY A 195 -12.26 12.48 -11.56
C GLY A 195 -11.40 12.33 -12.83
N LYS A 196 -10.16 11.83 -12.71
CA LYS A 196 -9.21 11.64 -13.83
C LYS A 196 -8.77 10.18 -13.92
N ASN A 197 -8.37 9.74 -15.12
CA ASN A 197 -7.79 8.42 -15.38
C ASN A 197 -6.28 8.33 -15.05
N ARG A 198 -5.77 9.31 -14.28
CA ARG A 198 -4.38 9.42 -13.83
C ARG A 198 -4.31 10.03 -12.44
N PHE A 199 -3.21 9.79 -11.72
CA PHE A 199 -3.00 10.34 -10.38
C PHE A 199 -2.68 11.83 -10.38
N GLY A 200 -1.98 12.33 -11.39
CA GLY A 200 -1.59 13.73 -11.52
C GLY A 200 -0.23 14.07 -10.89
N TYR A 201 0.58 13.07 -10.57
CA TYR A 201 1.90 13.26 -9.96
C TYR A 201 3.04 13.29 -10.97
N TRP A 202 2.90 12.55 -12.09
CA TRP A 202 3.97 12.34 -13.06
C TRP A 202 3.62 12.87 -14.45
N SER A 203 4.64 13.38 -15.15
CA SER A 203 4.46 13.90 -16.52
C SER A 203 4.19 12.80 -17.52
N ASN A 204 4.79 11.60 -17.36
CA ASN A 204 4.56 10.46 -18.22
C ASN A 204 3.21 9.81 -17.92
N MET A 205 2.30 9.82 -18.90
CA MET A 205 0.93 9.30 -18.74
C MET A 205 0.86 7.80 -18.43
N THR A 206 1.81 7.00 -18.88
CA THR A 206 1.85 5.56 -18.59
C THR A 206 2.20 5.33 -17.12
N CYS A 207 3.15 6.09 -16.59
CA CYS A 207 3.62 6.00 -15.20
C CYS A 207 2.61 6.57 -14.20
N ASP A 208 1.78 7.53 -14.65
CA ASP A 208 0.77 8.22 -13.85
C ASP A 208 -0.63 7.58 -13.96
N SER A 209 -0.75 6.44 -14.65
CA SER A 209 -2.02 5.77 -14.93
C SER A 209 -2.61 5.10 -13.68
N VAL A 210 -3.94 5.26 -13.49
CA VAL A 210 -4.70 4.54 -12.46
C VAL A 210 -5.05 3.10 -12.85
N LYS A 211 -4.80 2.72 -14.11
CA LYS A 211 -5.23 1.44 -14.67
C LYS A 211 -4.72 0.25 -13.86
N LEU A 212 -5.62 -0.63 -13.47
CA LEU A 212 -5.39 -1.82 -12.65
C LEU A 212 -4.91 -1.55 -11.22
N ALA A 213 -4.75 -0.29 -10.81
CA ALA A 213 -4.36 0.04 -9.44
C ALA A 213 -5.47 -0.27 -8.44
N THR A 214 -5.10 -0.65 -7.23
CA THR A 214 -6.01 -0.84 -6.08
C THR A 214 -5.38 -0.25 -4.81
N GLU A 215 -6.20 0.20 -3.88
CA GLU A 215 -5.75 0.68 -2.56
C GLU A 215 -5.34 -0.46 -1.60
N GLY A 216 -5.45 -1.73 -2.01
CA GLY A 216 -5.05 -2.90 -1.24
C GLY A 216 -6.09 -3.37 -0.20
N VAL A 217 -7.25 -2.72 -0.10
CA VAL A 217 -8.36 -3.20 0.75
C VAL A 217 -9.00 -4.44 0.13
N LEU A 218 -9.06 -4.48 -1.20
CA LEU A 218 -9.56 -5.60 -1.97
C LEU A 218 -8.83 -5.63 -3.32
N TYR A 219 -8.56 -6.83 -3.82
CA TYR A 219 -8.01 -7.06 -5.16
C TYR A 219 -9.11 -7.59 -6.09
N HIS A 220 -8.79 -7.78 -7.37
CA HIS A 220 -9.75 -8.35 -8.30
C HIS A 220 -10.06 -9.82 -7.94
N GLN A 221 -11.20 -10.31 -8.39
CA GLN A 221 -11.59 -11.70 -8.20
C GLN A 221 -10.86 -12.63 -9.18
N GLU A 222 -10.86 -13.93 -8.88
CA GLU A 222 -10.22 -14.98 -9.70
C GLU A 222 -8.73 -14.66 -9.98
N VAL A 223 -8.01 -14.31 -8.91
CA VAL A 223 -6.56 -14.03 -8.98
C VAL A 223 -5.84 -15.30 -9.43
N SER A 224 -5.01 -15.19 -10.46
CA SER A 224 -4.16 -16.27 -10.97
C SER A 224 -2.69 -16.03 -10.66
N LYS A 225 -1.87 -17.06 -10.68
CA LYS A 225 -0.42 -16.99 -10.39
C LYS A 225 0.35 -16.11 -11.39
N GLU A 226 -0.19 -15.93 -12.58
CA GLU A 226 0.38 -15.11 -13.66
C GLU A 226 0.01 -13.64 -13.53
N ASP A 227 -0.97 -13.30 -12.68
CA ASP A 227 -1.41 -11.92 -12.50
C ASP A 227 -0.34 -11.10 -11.78
N LYS A 228 -0.20 -9.85 -12.22
CA LYS A 228 0.53 -8.81 -11.50
C LYS A 228 -0.48 -7.96 -10.76
N LEU A 229 -0.37 -7.88 -9.44
CA LEU A 229 -1.22 -7.01 -8.65
C LEU A 229 -0.60 -5.62 -8.56
N HIS A 230 -1.41 -4.58 -8.66
CA HIS A 230 -0.95 -3.21 -8.70
C HIS A 230 -1.46 -2.46 -7.47
N PHE A 231 -0.58 -2.29 -6.50
CA PHE A 231 -0.89 -1.60 -5.25
C PHE A 231 -0.55 -0.11 -5.35
N PHE A 232 -1.53 0.73 -5.07
CA PHE A 232 -1.36 2.17 -4.96
C PHE A 232 -1.50 2.63 -3.51
N ARG A 233 -0.53 3.39 -3.07
CA ARG A 233 -0.62 4.16 -1.83
C ARG A 233 -0.15 5.58 -2.11
N LYS A 234 -0.96 6.59 -1.76
CA LYS A 234 -0.67 8.00 -2.02
C LYS A 234 0.73 8.41 -1.55
N ASN A 235 1.14 7.95 -0.37
CA ASN A 235 2.45 8.29 0.22
C ASN A 235 3.66 7.75 -0.56
N LEU A 236 3.45 6.81 -1.49
CA LEU A 236 4.48 6.32 -2.39
C LEU A 236 4.50 7.06 -3.72
N CYS A 237 3.51 7.92 -4.00
CA CYS A 237 3.34 8.64 -5.27
C CYS A 237 3.34 7.76 -6.52
N ARG A 238 3.18 6.45 -6.38
CA ARG A 238 3.29 5.51 -7.48
C ARG A 238 2.50 4.24 -7.24
N VAL A 239 2.24 3.54 -8.33
CA VAL A 239 1.74 2.17 -8.29
C VAL A 239 2.93 1.23 -8.15
N THR A 240 2.86 0.30 -7.19
CA THR A 240 3.88 -0.73 -6.99
C THR A 240 3.35 -2.09 -7.44
N PRO A 241 4.05 -2.82 -8.31
CA PRO A 241 3.65 -4.16 -8.71
C PRO A 241 4.00 -5.19 -7.62
N LEU A 242 3.09 -6.13 -7.41
CA LEU A 242 3.31 -7.30 -6.56
C LEU A 242 3.28 -8.55 -7.43
N TYR A 243 4.18 -9.49 -7.18
CA TYR A 243 4.32 -10.71 -7.98
C TYR A 243 4.07 -11.95 -7.14
N PHE A 244 3.47 -12.96 -7.77
CA PHE A 244 3.25 -14.25 -7.14
C PHE A 244 4.59 -14.88 -6.70
N ALA A 245 4.64 -15.35 -5.45
CA ALA A 245 5.79 -16.04 -4.90
C ALA A 245 5.51 -17.52 -4.68
N ASN A 246 4.45 -17.84 -3.94
CA ASN A 246 4.09 -19.22 -3.60
C ASN A 246 2.63 -19.35 -3.14
N GLU A 247 2.15 -20.59 -3.14
CA GLU A 247 0.90 -20.95 -2.48
C GLU A 247 1.13 -21.18 -1.00
N THR A 248 0.16 -20.78 -0.20
CA THR A 248 0.16 -20.98 1.25
C THR A 248 -1.22 -21.40 1.74
N VAL A 249 -1.32 -21.84 2.98
CA VAL A 249 -2.61 -22.05 3.64
C VAL A 249 -2.68 -21.03 4.77
N ASN A 250 -3.70 -20.17 4.74
CA ASN A 250 -3.95 -19.20 5.78
C ASN A 250 -5.40 -19.34 6.26
N LEU A 251 -5.63 -19.36 7.57
CA LEU A 251 -6.96 -19.54 8.18
C LEU A 251 -7.74 -20.75 7.65
N GLY A 252 -7.05 -21.84 7.25
CA GLY A 252 -7.64 -23.05 6.68
C GLY A 252 -8.04 -22.95 5.19
N MET A 253 -7.76 -21.84 4.52
CA MET A 253 -8.04 -21.61 3.10
C MET A 253 -6.75 -21.64 2.29
N SER A 254 -6.83 -22.14 1.03
CA SER A 254 -5.74 -22.01 0.06
C SER A 254 -5.59 -20.54 -0.33
N THR A 255 -4.37 -20.04 -0.30
CA THR A 255 -4.08 -18.64 -0.54
C THR A 255 -2.83 -18.46 -1.40
N TYR A 256 -2.74 -17.33 -2.10
CA TYR A 256 -1.57 -16.93 -2.87
C TYR A 256 -0.83 -15.82 -2.15
N ARG A 257 0.48 -16.02 -1.97
CA ARG A 257 1.36 -14.97 -1.46
C ARG A 257 1.99 -14.22 -2.63
N TYR A 258 1.76 -12.90 -2.63
CA TYR A 258 2.39 -11.95 -3.54
C TYR A 258 3.40 -11.11 -2.78
N VAL A 259 4.55 -10.87 -3.38
CA VAL A 259 5.66 -10.13 -2.76
C VAL A 259 5.98 -8.86 -3.53
N LEU A 260 6.43 -7.85 -2.78
CA LEU A 260 7.02 -6.66 -3.34
C LEU A 260 8.47 -6.98 -3.74
N PRO A 261 8.87 -6.81 -5.02
CA PRO A 261 10.25 -7.04 -5.43
C PRO A 261 11.22 -6.12 -4.68
N LEU A 262 12.40 -6.64 -4.35
CA LEU A 262 13.45 -5.84 -3.70
C LEU A 262 13.96 -4.71 -4.59
N ASP A 263 13.91 -4.89 -5.89
CA ASP A 263 14.28 -3.89 -6.91
C ASP A 263 13.14 -2.95 -7.32
N THR A 264 12.05 -2.92 -6.56
CA THR A 264 10.84 -2.11 -6.88
C THR A 264 11.14 -0.62 -7.04
N PHE A 265 12.20 -0.12 -6.40
CA PHE A 265 12.66 1.27 -6.49
C PHE A 265 13.94 1.43 -7.32
N HIS A 266 14.35 0.38 -8.05
CA HIS A 266 15.46 0.49 -9.01
C HIS A 266 14.98 1.10 -10.32
N ARG A 267 15.91 1.69 -11.05
CA ARG A 267 15.64 2.18 -12.39
C ARG A 267 15.52 1.02 -13.37
N PRO A 268 14.68 1.18 -14.42
CA PRO A 268 14.60 0.18 -15.47
C PRO A 268 15.98 -0.02 -16.12
N LYS A 269 16.41 -1.28 -16.24
CA LYS A 269 17.69 -1.65 -16.87
C LYS A 269 17.59 -1.83 -18.39
N ASP A 270 16.36 -1.90 -18.90
CA ASP A 270 16.03 -2.14 -20.32
C ASP A 270 16.01 -0.87 -21.19
N GLY A 271 16.43 0.28 -20.64
CA GLY A 271 16.39 1.56 -21.31
C GLY A 271 15.00 2.19 -21.45
N SER A 272 13.97 1.61 -20.82
CA SER A 272 12.66 2.23 -20.73
C SER A 272 12.73 3.55 -19.93
N HIS A 273 11.73 4.41 -20.12
CA HIS A 273 11.69 5.69 -19.41
C HIS A 273 11.68 5.51 -17.89
N ASP A 274 12.57 6.25 -17.22
CA ASP A 274 12.49 6.44 -15.77
C ASP A 274 11.21 7.25 -15.45
N CYS A 275 10.24 6.54 -14.94
CA CYS A 275 8.92 7.07 -14.64
C CYS A 275 8.89 8.10 -13.50
N TYR A 276 9.85 8.02 -12.59
CA TYR A 276 9.79 8.64 -11.28
C TYR A 276 10.95 9.58 -11.00
N THR A 277 11.42 10.24 -12.05
CA THR A 277 12.36 11.37 -11.98
C THR A 277 11.64 12.67 -12.34
N LEU A 278 11.87 13.72 -11.55
CA LEU A 278 11.28 15.04 -11.80
C LEU A 278 11.90 15.64 -13.08
N PRO A 279 11.11 16.41 -13.86
CA PRO A 279 11.62 17.08 -15.05
C PRO A 279 12.80 18.00 -14.74
N GLY A 280 13.93 17.78 -15.40
CA GLY A 280 15.15 18.56 -15.23
C GLY A 280 16.07 18.11 -14.09
N ASP A 281 15.64 17.20 -13.23
CA ASP A 281 16.46 16.60 -12.18
C ASP A 281 17.22 15.36 -12.69
N LYS A 282 18.31 15.02 -12.02
CA LYS A 282 18.99 13.75 -12.23
C LYS A 282 18.25 12.64 -11.48
N PRO A 283 18.17 11.42 -12.06
CA PRO A 283 17.62 10.28 -11.35
C PRO A 283 18.34 10.02 -10.02
N HIS A 284 17.57 9.61 -9.00
CA HIS A 284 18.16 9.14 -7.75
C HIS A 284 18.92 7.83 -7.94
N PRO A 285 19.89 7.49 -7.07
CA PRO A 285 20.51 6.18 -7.03
C PRO A 285 19.49 5.04 -6.93
N ASP A 286 19.87 3.84 -7.39
CA ASP A 286 19.00 2.65 -7.31
C ASP A 286 18.55 2.37 -5.87
N GLY A 287 17.29 1.97 -5.73
CA GLY A 287 16.63 1.71 -4.45
C GLY A 287 15.96 2.93 -3.82
N LEU A 288 16.07 4.11 -4.44
CA LEU A 288 15.38 5.33 -4.02
C LEU A 288 14.32 5.73 -5.05
N SER A 289 13.14 6.13 -4.56
CA SER A 289 12.02 6.61 -5.38
C SER A 289 11.61 8.01 -4.94
N GLU A 290 11.53 8.92 -5.89
CA GLU A 290 11.01 10.28 -5.67
C GLU A 290 9.56 10.24 -5.15
N ILE A 291 9.25 10.99 -4.09
CA ILE A 291 7.92 11.11 -3.51
C ILE A 291 7.49 12.56 -3.25
N SER A 292 8.34 13.54 -3.55
CA SER A 292 8.04 14.95 -3.30
C SER A 292 6.72 15.44 -3.92
N PRO A 293 6.27 14.96 -5.10
CA PRO A 293 4.99 15.43 -5.67
C PRO A 293 3.77 15.16 -4.79
N CYS A 294 3.83 14.14 -3.91
CA CYS A 294 2.77 13.86 -2.94
C CYS A 294 2.89 14.65 -1.64
N PHE A 295 4.00 15.39 -1.45
CA PHE A 295 4.32 16.10 -0.21
C PHE A 295 4.68 17.57 -0.47
N TYR A 296 3.93 18.21 -1.39
CA TYR A 296 4.09 19.65 -1.71
C TYR A 296 5.51 20.01 -2.15
N ASP A 297 6.13 19.15 -2.97
CA ASP A 297 7.51 19.28 -3.46
C ASP A 297 8.58 19.32 -2.35
N PHE A 298 8.24 18.88 -1.14
CA PHE A 298 9.21 18.73 -0.05
C PHE A 298 10.24 17.65 -0.43
N PRO A 299 11.55 17.90 -0.34
CA PRO A 299 12.59 17.06 -0.93
C PRO A 299 12.76 15.73 -0.21
N MET A 300 11.91 14.76 -0.54
CA MET A 300 11.89 13.43 0.07
C MET A 300 11.90 12.32 -0.97
N VAL A 301 12.57 11.23 -0.61
CA VAL A 301 12.53 9.96 -1.36
C VAL A 301 12.11 8.81 -0.46
N ALA A 302 11.42 7.84 -1.06
CA ALA A 302 11.12 6.56 -0.41
C ALA A 302 12.23 5.54 -0.70
N SER A 303 12.43 4.62 0.24
CA SER A 303 13.22 3.39 0.08
C SER A 303 12.57 2.23 0.84
N LEU A 304 13.07 1.02 0.66
CA LEU A 304 12.83 -0.05 1.62
C LEU A 304 13.53 0.28 2.96
N PRO A 305 13.00 -0.21 4.10
CA PRO A 305 13.55 0.08 5.41
C PRO A 305 15.04 -0.28 5.53
N HIS A 306 15.78 0.53 6.30
CA HIS A 306 17.22 0.38 6.51
C HIS A 306 18.06 0.38 5.22
N PHE A 307 17.56 1.02 4.16
CA PHE A 307 18.20 1.00 2.83
C PHE A 307 18.39 -0.42 2.28
N LEU A 308 17.43 -1.33 2.55
CA LEU A 308 17.42 -2.64 1.92
C LEU A 308 17.36 -2.48 0.40
N ALA A 309 18.27 -3.15 -0.32
CA ALA A 309 18.43 -3.09 -1.77
C ALA A 309 18.69 -1.66 -2.35
N VAL A 310 19.20 -0.74 -1.54
CA VAL A 310 19.65 0.58 -1.99
C VAL A 310 21.14 0.55 -2.32
N ASP A 311 21.55 1.39 -3.29
CA ASP A 311 22.96 1.57 -3.66
C ASP A 311 23.84 1.72 -2.41
N PRO A 312 24.91 0.91 -2.25
CA PRO A 312 25.81 0.99 -1.11
C PRO A 312 26.42 2.39 -0.89
N ALA A 313 26.62 3.18 -1.95
CA ALA A 313 27.13 4.54 -1.83
C ALA A 313 26.17 5.45 -1.05
N VAL A 314 24.87 5.23 -1.15
CA VAL A 314 23.84 5.95 -0.36
C VAL A 314 23.85 5.45 1.08
N ARG A 315 23.79 4.14 1.28
CA ARG A 315 23.76 3.54 2.63
C ARG A 315 24.97 3.94 3.45
N ASN A 316 26.12 4.05 2.82
CA ASN A 316 27.38 4.42 3.49
C ASN A 316 27.49 5.91 3.85
N GLN A 317 26.50 6.75 3.52
CA GLN A 317 26.47 8.16 3.93
C GLN A 317 26.12 8.33 5.40
N VAL A 318 25.47 7.36 6.00
CA VAL A 318 25.06 7.34 7.41
C VAL A 318 25.43 6.01 8.04
N ASP A 319 25.61 5.99 9.37
CA ASP A 319 25.86 4.77 10.12
C ASP A 319 24.57 4.33 10.86
N GLY A 320 24.47 3.03 11.21
CA GLY A 320 23.34 2.47 11.96
C GLY A 320 22.26 1.79 11.09
N MET A 321 22.42 1.77 9.77
CA MET A 321 21.50 1.05 8.89
C MET A 321 21.79 -0.45 8.90
N GLN A 322 20.78 -1.26 9.21
CA GLN A 322 20.84 -2.72 9.31
C GLN A 322 19.75 -3.34 8.43
N PRO A 323 19.97 -3.48 7.10
CA PRO A 323 19.01 -4.09 6.21
C PRO A 323 18.82 -5.57 6.54
N ASP A 324 17.55 -6.00 6.61
CA ASP A 324 17.14 -7.37 6.88
C ASP A 324 15.97 -7.70 5.95
N GLU A 325 16.14 -8.66 5.06
CA GLU A 325 15.13 -8.99 4.06
C GLU A 325 13.84 -9.53 4.69
N GLU A 326 13.95 -10.39 5.71
CA GLU A 326 12.78 -10.97 6.38
C GLU A 326 11.95 -9.89 7.11
N LYS A 327 12.63 -8.98 7.80
CA LYS A 327 11.99 -7.89 8.55
C LYS A 327 11.42 -6.80 7.65
N HIS A 328 12.14 -6.45 6.58
CA HIS A 328 11.91 -5.23 5.80
C HIS A 328 11.23 -5.43 4.45
N SER A 329 11.10 -6.69 3.95
CA SER A 329 10.36 -6.98 2.73
C SER A 329 8.84 -6.87 2.92
N GLY A 330 8.13 -6.70 1.81
CA GLY A 330 6.66 -6.56 1.78
C GLY A 330 5.99 -7.75 1.09
N TYR A 331 4.80 -8.13 1.61
CA TYR A 331 3.96 -9.15 0.98
C TYR A 331 2.48 -8.94 1.28
N VAL A 332 1.65 -9.59 0.50
CA VAL A 332 0.22 -9.77 0.77
C VAL A 332 -0.17 -11.22 0.49
N THR A 333 -0.97 -11.80 1.36
CA THR A 333 -1.54 -13.14 1.21
C THR A 333 -3.04 -13.00 0.92
N ILE A 334 -3.48 -13.49 -0.22
CA ILE A 334 -4.82 -13.25 -0.78
C ILE A 334 -5.54 -14.58 -0.97
N GLU A 335 -6.83 -14.61 -0.66
CA GLU A 335 -7.71 -15.69 -1.10
C GLU A 335 -8.05 -15.46 -2.60
N PRO A 336 -7.65 -16.39 -3.51
CA PRO A 336 -7.64 -16.09 -4.94
C PRO A 336 -9.02 -15.92 -5.58
N ASN A 337 -10.07 -16.60 -5.09
CA ASN A 337 -11.40 -16.52 -5.71
C ASN A 337 -12.08 -15.17 -5.42
N THR A 338 -11.91 -14.64 -4.22
CA THR A 338 -12.57 -13.41 -3.77
C THR A 338 -11.70 -12.16 -3.94
N GLY A 339 -10.37 -12.31 -4.01
CA GLY A 339 -9.42 -11.20 -4.02
C GLY A 339 -9.22 -10.54 -2.65
N LEU A 340 -9.75 -11.15 -1.56
CA LEU A 340 -9.63 -10.57 -0.23
C LEU A 340 -8.25 -10.84 0.37
N PRO A 341 -7.51 -9.81 0.83
CA PRO A 341 -6.27 -10.01 1.57
C PRO A 341 -6.56 -10.52 2.98
N LEU A 342 -5.95 -11.64 3.35
CA LEU A 342 -6.07 -12.24 4.68
C LEU A 342 -4.95 -11.77 5.62
N GLU A 343 -3.81 -11.43 5.06
CA GLU A 343 -2.64 -10.95 5.76
C GLU A 343 -1.82 -10.05 4.83
N SER A 344 -1.27 -8.97 5.35
CA SER A 344 -0.35 -8.14 4.60
C SER A 344 0.68 -7.48 5.51
N LYS A 345 1.90 -7.32 4.97
CA LYS A 345 2.98 -6.58 5.59
C LYS A 345 3.66 -5.73 4.52
N ALA A 346 3.81 -4.44 4.76
CA ALA A 346 4.53 -3.54 3.87
C ALA A 346 5.34 -2.54 4.68
N GLY A 347 6.63 -2.41 4.37
CA GLY A 347 7.55 -1.45 4.98
C GLY A 347 7.95 -0.37 3.99
N MET A 348 8.03 0.89 4.45
CA MET A 348 8.54 2.02 3.69
C MET A 348 9.36 2.92 4.61
N GLN A 349 10.52 3.35 4.15
CA GLN A 349 11.37 4.36 4.78
C GLN A 349 11.28 5.66 3.99
N CYS A 350 11.12 6.78 4.70
CA CYS A 350 11.23 8.11 4.14
C CYS A 350 12.61 8.70 4.45
N ASN A 351 13.21 9.32 3.43
CA ASN A 351 14.53 9.92 3.53
C ASN A 351 14.46 11.35 3.02
N LEU A 352 15.06 12.29 3.74
CA LEU A 352 15.23 13.66 3.32
C LEU A 352 16.38 13.76 2.31
N VAL A 353 16.14 14.38 1.19
CA VAL A 353 17.18 14.66 0.19
C VAL A 353 17.80 16.01 0.51
N VAL A 354 19.04 16.04 0.94
CA VAL A 354 19.80 17.27 1.07
C VAL A 354 20.69 17.43 -0.15
N LYS A 355 20.28 18.30 -1.06
CA LYS A 355 21.04 18.64 -2.28
C LYS A 355 22.36 19.36 -1.91
N ASN A 356 23.07 19.96 -2.86
CA ASN A 356 24.25 20.77 -2.55
C ASN A 356 23.85 22.02 -1.77
N VAL A 357 24.17 22.03 -0.48
CA VAL A 357 23.85 23.13 0.48
C VAL A 357 25.12 23.83 1.00
N ASP A 358 26.24 23.75 0.29
CA ASP A 358 27.52 24.35 0.71
C ASP A 358 27.43 25.86 0.93
N GLY A 359 26.47 26.54 0.30
CA GLY A 359 26.17 27.96 0.51
C GLY A 359 25.44 28.31 1.82
N TYR A 360 25.08 27.28 2.62
CA TYR A 360 24.31 27.45 3.86
C TYR A 360 25.12 26.94 5.06
N SER A 361 25.79 27.87 5.79
CA SER A 361 26.75 27.55 6.84
C SER A 361 26.25 26.53 7.88
N PRO A 362 25.02 26.64 8.44
CA PRO A 362 24.59 25.72 9.49
C PRO A 362 24.36 24.26 9.05
N VAL A 363 24.16 24.04 7.75
CA VAL A 363 23.77 22.72 7.22
C VAL A 363 24.80 22.11 6.27
N LYS A 364 25.95 22.74 6.10
CA LYS A 364 26.99 22.32 5.14
C LYS A 364 27.42 20.87 5.33
N SER A 365 27.48 20.38 6.55
CA SER A 365 27.86 18.99 6.87
C SER A 365 26.89 17.94 6.31
N PHE A 366 25.68 18.34 5.92
CA PHE A 366 24.67 17.47 5.33
C PHE A 366 24.64 17.52 3.80
N SER A 367 25.53 18.29 3.15
CA SER A 367 25.50 18.50 1.70
C SER A 367 25.59 17.17 0.93
N ASN A 368 24.73 17.01 -0.07
CA ASN A 368 24.62 15.82 -0.93
C ASN A 368 24.37 14.50 -0.18
N THR A 369 23.52 14.52 0.87
CA THR A 369 23.23 13.36 1.72
C THR A 369 21.75 12.98 1.65
N TYR A 370 21.48 11.68 1.69
CA TYR A 370 20.14 11.10 1.91
C TYR A 370 20.03 10.74 3.39
N ILE A 371 19.17 11.46 4.13
CA ILE A 371 19.06 11.32 5.58
C ILE A 371 17.81 10.52 5.93
N PRO A 372 17.91 9.29 6.48
CA PRO A 372 16.77 8.57 7.03
C PRO A 372 16.03 9.37 8.09
N ILE A 373 14.71 9.52 7.93
CA ILE A 373 13.87 10.27 8.87
C ILE A 373 13.13 9.30 9.78
N PHE A 374 12.42 8.35 9.15
CA PHE A 374 11.64 7.31 9.80
C PHE A 374 11.39 6.17 8.81
N TRP A 375 10.99 5.02 9.32
CA TRP A 375 10.30 4.04 8.51
C TRP A 375 9.02 3.57 9.21
N LEU A 376 8.07 3.14 8.43
CA LEU A 376 6.80 2.61 8.92
C LEU A 376 6.55 1.22 8.34
N GLN A 377 5.88 0.39 9.15
CA GLN A 377 5.35 -0.90 8.71
C GLN A 377 3.83 -0.87 8.84
N LEU A 378 3.15 -1.12 7.74
CA LEU A 378 1.73 -1.47 7.72
C LEU A 378 1.63 -2.98 7.87
N HIS A 379 0.89 -3.43 8.85
CA HIS A 379 0.69 -4.85 9.10
C HIS A 379 -0.78 -5.12 9.40
N GLN A 380 -1.43 -5.84 8.50
CA GLN A 380 -2.76 -6.37 8.75
C GLN A 380 -2.60 -7.58 9.68
N VAL A 381 -3.06 -7.44 10.93
CA VAL A 381 -2.82 -8.42 12.00
C VAL A 381 -3.97 -9.40 12.21
N GLY A 382 -5.13 -9.14 11.61
CA GLY A 382 -6.27 -10.03 11.73
C GLY A 382 -7.49 -9.62 10.93
N ILE A 383 -8.38 -10.59 10.81
CA ILE A 383 -9.73 -10.44 10.31
C ILE A 383 -10.67 -10.98 11.40
N PRO A 384 -11.80 -10.33 11.69
CA PRO A 384 -12.75 -10.81 12.68
C PRO A 384 -13.19 -12.26 12.42
N GLN A 385 -13.30 -13.07 13.47
CA GLN A 385 -13.57 -14.51 13.37
C GLN A 385 -14.88 -14.83 12.61
N TYR A 386 -15.90 -13.99 12.74
CA TYR A 386 -17.15 -14.19 11.99
C TYR A 386 -16.96 -14.09 10.47
N LEU A 387 -16.08 -13.18 10.03
CA LEU A 387 -15.76 -12.99 8.62
C LEU A 387 -14.91 -14.16 8.11
N VAL A 388 -13.92 -14.61 8.89
CA VAL A 388 -13.14 -15.83 8.59
C VAL A 388 -14.08 -17.04 8.42
N SER A 389 -15.02 -17.24 9.35
CA SER A 389 -15.96 -18.37 9.31
C SER A 389 -16.87 -18.32 8.09
N MET A 390 -17.35 -17.13 7.74
CA MET A 390 -18.16 -16.94 6.55
C MET A 390 -17.36 -17.19 5.26
N MET A 391 -16.14 -16.66 5.17
CA MET A 391 -15.27 -16.91 4.02
C MET A 391 -14.94 -18.39 3.88
N TYR A 392 -14.57 -19.06 4.98
CA TYR A 392 -14.33 -20.49 4.98
C TYR A 392 -15.54 -21.28 4.49
N PHE A 393 -16.73 -20.91 4.94
CA PHE A 393 -17.97 -21.53 4.46
C PHE A 393 -18.15 -21.36 2.94
N VAL A 394 -17.98 -20.14 2.42
CA VAL A 394 -18.19 -19.84 1.00
C VAL A 394 -17.10 -20.46 0.12
N VAL A 395 -15.84 -20.41 0.55
CA VAL A 395 -14.68 -20.82 -0.27
C VAL A 395 -14.39 -22.32 -0.16
N VAL A 396 -14.62 -22.93 1.01
CA VAL A 396 -14.25 -24.33 1.28
C VAL A 396 -15.49 -25.22 1.37
N VAL A 397 -16.45 -24.87 2.24
CA VAL A 397 -17.57 -25.76 2.54
C VAL A 397 -18.56 -25.81 1.37
N LEU A 398 -18.99 -24.68 0.86
CA LEU A 398 -20.02 -24.59 -0.17
C LEU A 398 -19.66 -25.32 -1.49
N PRO A 399 -18.44 -25.17 -2.06
CA PRO A 399 -18.04 -25.90 -3.25
C PRO A 399 -18.01 -27.43 -3.05
N ASN A 400 -17.54 -27.88 -1.87
CA ASN A 400 -17.50 -29.30 -1.55
C ASN A 400 -18.93 -29.89 -1.41
N VAL A 401 -19.83 -29.20 -0.73
CA VAL A 401 -21.24 -29.59 -0.60
C VAL A 401 -21.90 -29.59 -1.97
N GLN A 402 -21.68 -28.58 -2.79
CA GLN A 402 -22.22 -28.53 -4.17
C GLN A 402 -21.72 -29.70 -5.00
N GLY A 403 -20.43 -30.05 -4.90
CA GLY A 403 -19.86 -31.23 -5.59
C GLY A 403 -20.54 -32.53 -5.18
N VAL A 404 -20.70 -32.76 -3.88
CA VAL A 404 -21.37 -33.96 -3.35
C VAL A 404 -22.83 -34.01 -3.81
N VAL A 405 -23.59 -32.93 -3.68
CA VAL A 405 -24.99 -32.84 -4.10
C VAL A 405 -25.12 -33.11 -5.62
N SER A 406 -24.25 -32.51 -6.42
CA SER A 406 -24.23 -32.72 -7.88
C SER A 406 -23.97 -34.20 -8.24
N ALA A 407 -23.00 -34.85 -7.59
CA ALA A 407 -22.71 -36.26 -7.80
C ALA A 407 -23.90 -37.14 -7.43
N LEU A 408 -24.58 -36.89 -6.30
CA LEU A 408 -25.78 -37.60 -5.87
C LEU A 408 -26.92 -37.42 -6.88
N LEU A 409 -27.14 -36.23 -7.42
CA LEU A 409 -28.16 -35.98 -8.44
C LEU A 409 -27.86 -36.70 -9.74
N VAL A 410 -26.60 -36.78 -10.18
CA VAL A 410 -26.18 -37.54 -11.35
C VAL A 410 -26.46 -39.04 -11.15
N VAL A 411 -26.07 -39.61 -9.99
CA VAL A 411 -26.32 -41.03 -9.66
C VAL A 411 -27.83 -41.31 -9.62
N LEU A 412 -28.62 -40.46 -9.00
CA LEU A 412 -30.08 -40.62 -8.96
C LEU A 412 -30.70 -40.54 -10.36
N GLY A 413 -30.30 -39.58 -11.18
CA GLY A 413 -30.79 -39.40 -12.54
C GLY A 413 -30.45 -40.59 -13.44
N THR A 414 -29.21 -41.08 -13.40
CA THR A 414 -28.80 -42.28 -14.15
C THR A 414 -29.54 -43.55 -13.71
N SER A 415 -29.77 -43.70 -12.40
CA SER A 415 -30.52 -44.82 -11.85
C SER A 415 -31.99 -44.79 -12.30
N LEU A 416 -32.64 -43.64 -12.30
CA LEU A 416 -34.02 -43.47 -12.78
C LEU A 416 -34.13 -43.76 -14.29
N LEU A 417 -33.15 -43.29 -15.08
CA LEU A 417 -33.06 -43.59 -16.51
C LEU A 417 -32.92 -45.10 -16.76
N ALA A 418 -32.03 -45.80 -16.05
CA ALA A 418 -31.82 -47.21 -16.15
C ALA A 418 -33.12 -48.01 -15.82
N ILE A 419 -33.82 -47.63 -14.74
CA ILE A 419 -35.11 -48.21 -14.36
C ILE A 419 -36.16 -47.94 -15.44
N GLY A 420 -36.19 -46.73 -16.00
CA GLY A 420 -37.10 -46.38 -17.11
C GLY A 420 -36.87 -47.23 -18.34
N VAL A 421 -35.63 -47.37 -18.80
CA VAL A 421 -35.23 -48.20 -19.93
C VAL A 421 -35.59 -49.67 -19.69
N PHE A 422 -35.29 -50.20 -18.51
CA PHE A 422 -35.62 -51.59 -18.13
C PHE A 422 -37.12 -51.83 -18.12
N ARG A 423 -37.91 -50.92 -17.58
CA ARG A 423 -39.37 -51.00 -17.59
C ARG A 423 -39.94 -50.92 -19.00
N PHE A 424 -39.39 -50.07 -19.87
CA PHE A 424 -39.78 -49.94 -21.27
C PHE A 424 -39.47 -51.22 -22.04
N GLN A 425 -38.27 -51.77 -21.95
CA GLN A 425 -37.87 -53.03 -22.56
C GLN A 425 -38.76 -54.16 -22.10
N ARG A 426 -39.06 -54.27 -20.79
CA ARG A 426 -39.94 -55.30 -20.25
C ARG A 426 -41.37 -55.19 -20.78
N LYS A 427 -41.90 -53.97 -21.01
CA LYS A 427 -43.19 -53.74 -21.63
C LYS A 427 -43.16 -54.09 -23.13
N ALA A 428 -42.14 -53.71 -23.86
CA ALA A 428 -41.97 -54.05 -25.28
C ALA A 428 -41.88 -55.57 -25.49
N THR A 429 -41.09 -56.25 -24.64
CA THR A 429 -40.98 -57.71 -24.69
C THR A 429 -42.33 -58.42 -24.44
N LYS A 430 -43.11 -57.94 -23.43
CA LYS A 430 -44.46 -58.49 -23.18
C LYS A 430 -45.44 -58.26 -24.36
N ALA A 431 -45.39 -57.11 -25.00
CA ALA A 431 -46.21 -56.81 -26.19
C ALA A 431 -45.87 -57.73 -27.35
N VAL A 432 -44.56 -57.97 -27.61
CA VAL A 432 -44.14 -58.93 -28.66
C VAL A 432 -44.62 -60.35 -28.36
N TYR A 433 -44.49 -60.80 -27.10
CA TYR A 433 -45.02 -62.13 -26.74
C TYR A 433 -46.53 -62.21 -26.86
N SER A 434 -47.30 -61.18 -26.57
CA SER A 434 -48.76 -61.16 -26.75
C SER A 434 -49.19 -61.21 -28.26
N TYR A 435 -48.41 -60.58 -29.14
CA TYR A 435 -48.61 -60.65 -30.59
C TYR A 435 -48.35 -62.09 -31.13
N ILE A 436 -47.22 -62.68 -30.71
CA ILE A 436 -46.90 -64.08 -31.16
C ILE A 436 -47.90 -65.08 -30.65
N SER A 437 -48.50 -64.90 -29.47
CA SER A 437 -49.53 -65.82 -28.95
C SER A 437 -50.91 -65.67 -29.63
N LEU A 438 -51.15 -64.55 -30.31
CA LEU A 438 -52.38 -64.36 -31.10
C LEU A 438 -52.31 -64.98 -32.48
N ASP A 439 -51.11 -65.14 -33.05
CA ASP A 439 -50.90 -65.80 -34.37
C ASP A 439 -50.87 -67.35 -34.32
N THR A 440 -50.90 -67.91 -33.11
CA THR A 440 -50.84 -69.38 -32.93
C THR A 440 -52.20 -70.04 -32.62
N VAL A 441 -53.33 -69.37 -32.91
CA VAL A 441 -54.67 -70.05 -32.87
C VAL A 441 -54.89 -70.75 -34.20
N PRO A 442 -54.93 -72.11 -34.24
CA PRO A 442 -55.28 -72.85 -35.48
C PRO A 442 -56.71 -72.53 -35.82
N SER A 443 -56.96 -72.09 -37.04
CA SER A 443 -58.30 -72.15 -37.68
C SER A 443 -58.70 -73.62 -37.87
N SER A 444 -59.44 -74.13 -36.93
CA SER A 444 -60.15 -75.42 -37.16
C SER A 444 -61.52 -75.11 -37.71
N ILE A 445 -61.70 -75.55 -38.92
CA ILE A 445 -63.01 -75.78 -39.62
C ILE A 445 -63.82 -76.75 -38.82
#